data_d7e5b7a59da6fb79c6cccd4bf15d5021
#
_entry.id   d7e5b7a59da6fb79c6cccd4bf15d5021
#
_cell.length_a   1.000
_cell.length_b   1.000
_cell.length_c   1.000
_cell.angle_alpha   90.00
_cell.angle_beta   90.00
_cell.angle_gamma   90.00
#
_symmetry.space_group_name_H-M   'P 1'
#
loop_
_entity.id
_entity.type
_entity.pdbx_description
1 polymer ?
#
loop_
_entity_poly.entity_id
_entity_poly.type
_entity_poly.pdbx_seq_one_letter_code
_entity_poly.pdbx_strand_id
1 'polypeptide(L)'
;MSDKKIFIHIPKNAGTTIRLNPILQNLIIPAGPEIHKSKEYSDTVRKKMEFLGDHHGFEHARWRDLNPDITNKYKSFAVVRNPWDRVVSRYLFAKKIIEVEYKSPPTYADVSSFEAFLDERYKWGNVDYMWHRAIRGWYPAVDHVTDLDGNLRCDILSFENFDKDICDYFDLDTPPQARNITGMNEGSYKDLYDDNTIAIVADWYKSDIDMFGYDFDTGPTKNIWGIIK
;
A
#
# COMPACT_ATOMS: atom_id res chain seq x y z
N MET A 1 27.19 6.18 9.68
CA MET A 1 26.06 5.31 10.09
C MET A 1 25.17 5.18 8.89
N SER A 2 24.81 3.97 8.46
CA SER A 2 23.94 3.83 7.28
C SER A 2 22.60 4.46 7.61
N ASP A 3 22.19 5.45 6.83
CA ASP A 3 20.90 6.14 7.01
C ASP A 3 19.73 5.24 6.55
N LYS A 4 19.61 4.08 7.22
CA LYS A 4 18.46 3.20 6.96
C LYS A 4 17.17 3.96 7.24
N LYS A 5 16.17 3.70 6.38
CA LYS A 5 14.85 4.31 6.49
C LYS A 5 13.79 3.24 6.70
N ILE A 6 12.78 3.53 7.50
CA ILE A 6 11.65 2.61 7.72
C ILE A 6 10.78 2.64 6.47
N PHE A 7 10.54 1.48 5.88
CA PHE A 7 9.63 1.33 4.75
C PHE A 7 8.22 0.97 5.23
N ILE A 8 7.29 1.89 5.08
CA ILE A 8 5.86 1.67 5.30
C ILE A 8 5.25 1.10 4.02
N HIS A 9 5.00 -0.20 4.04
CA HIS A 9 4.56 -0.95 2.87
C HIS A 9 3.05 -0.87 2.67
N ILE A 10 2.59 0.11 1.91
CA ILE A 10 1.19 0.20 1.47
C ILE A 10 0.92 -0.87 0.41
N PRO A 11 -0.15 -1.68 0.54
CA PRO A 11 -0.48 -2.71 -0.45
C PRO A 11 -0.67 -2.15 -1.86
N LYS A 12 -0.10 -2.81 -2.86
CA LYS A 12 -0.20 -2.51 -4.31
C LYS A 12 0.53 -1.24 -4.77
N ASN A 13 1.49 -0.75 -3.98
CA ASN A 13 2.29 0.45 -4.23
C ASN A 13 3.79 0.09 -4.33
N ALA A 14 4.19 -0.73 -5.29
CA ALA A 14 5.58 -1.17 -5.55
C ALA A 14 6.31 -1.91 -4.41
N GLY A 15 5.63 -2.30 -3.32
CA GLY A 15 6.28 -2.87 -2.14
C GLY A 15 7.14 -4.11 -2.39
N THR A 16 6.72 -5.00 -3.29
CA THR A 16 7.51 -6.19 -3.68
C THR A 16 8.79 -5.80 -4.40
N THR A 17 8.74 -4.80 -5.28
CA THR A 17 9.90 -4.26 -5.99
C THR A 17 10.93 -3.72 -5.00
N ILE A 18 10.49 -2.93 -4.01
CA ILE A 18 11.38 -2.35 -2.99
C ILE A 18 11.98 -3.44 -2.10
N ARG A 19 11.15 -4.32 -1.54
CA ARG A 19 11.60 -5.32 -0.56
C ARG A 19 12.53 -6.39 -1.14
N LEU A 20 12.39 -6.73 -2.41
CA LEU A 20 13.19 -7.76 -3.07
C LEU A 20 14.37 -7.19 -3.87
N ASN A 21 14.61 -5.88 -3.84
CA ASN A 21 15.78 -5.30 -4.45
C ASN A 21 17.00 -5.46 -3.52
N PRO A 22 18.10 -6.08 -3.96
CA PRO A 22 19.27 -6.37 -3.10
C PRO A 22 19.95 -5.11 -2.54
N ILE A 23 19.92 -3.99 -3.28
CA ILE A 23 20.51 -2.73 -2.83
C ILE A 23 19.63 -2.12 -1.74
N LEU A 24 18.32 -2.01 -2.00
CA LEU A 24 17.37 -1.41 -1.07
C LEU A 24 17.24 -2.20 0.23
N GLN A 25 17.36 -3.52 0.22
CA GLN A 25 17.34 -4.35 1.44
C GLN A 25 18.38 -3.93 2.47
N ASN A 26 19.50 -3.35 2.05
CA ASN A 26 20.53 -2.84 2.95
C ASN A 26 20.21 -1.42 3.46
N LEU A 27 19.35 -0.69 2.80
CA LEU A 27 19.01 0.71 3.07
C LEU A 27 17.65 0.88 3.78
N ILE A 28 16.85 -0.18 3.86
CA ILE A 28 15.52 -0.12 4.49
C ILE A 28 15.45 -0.96 5.77
N ILE A 29 14.49 -0.58 6.61
CA ILE A 29 13.98 -1.34 7.75
C ILE A 29 12.52 -1.66 7.40
N PRO A 30 12.17 -2.92 7.08
CA PRO A 30 10.78 -3.27 6.81
C PRO A 30 9.93 -3.13 8.07
N ALA A 31 8.70 -2.69 7.93
CA ALA A 31 7.75 -2.54 9.04
C ALA A 31 7.23 -3.93 9.50
N GLY A 32 8.12 -4.74 10.05
CA GLY A 32 7.86 -6.10 10.54
C GLY A 32 7.60 -6.18 12.05
N PRO A 33 7.35 -7.38 12.58
CA PRO A 33 7.08 -7.62 14.01
C PRO A 33 8.16 -7.11 14.95
N GLU A 34 9.40 -7.06 14.50
CA GLU A 34 10.57 -6.65 15.27
C GLU A 34 10.55 -5.16 15.65
N ILE A 35 9.80 -4.37 14.89
CA ILE A 35 9.67 -2.93 15.11
C ILE A 35 8.23 -2.51 15.43
N HIS A 36 7.32 -3.45 15.73
CA HIS A 36 5.99 -3.11 16.22
C HIS A 36 6.04 -2.46 17.62
N LYS A 37 5.01 -1.71 17.96
CA LYS A 37 4.92 -0.93 19.22
C LYS A 37 5.05 -1.76 20.49
N SER A 38 4.67 -3.04 20.45
CA SER A 38 4.92 -3.99 21.54
C SER A 38 4.88 -5.44 21.06
N LYS A 39 5.43 -6.34 21.88
CA LYS A 39 5.35 -7.78 21.63
C LYS A 39 3.89 -8.28 21.70
N GLU A 40 3.11 -7.80 22.65
CA GLU A 40 1.69 -8.15 22.83
C GLU A 40 0.88 -7.76 21.62
N TYR A 41 1.18 -6.59 21.03
CA TYR A 41 0.57 -6.15 19.77
C TYR A 41 0.91 -7.12 18.63
N SER A 42 2.19 -7.46 18.44
CA SER A 42 2.62 -8.41 17.42
C SER A 42 1.99 -9.79 17.59
N ASP A 43 1.91 -10.29 18.83
CA ASP A 43 1.31 -11.59 19.14
C ASP A 43 -0.21 -11.58 18.87
N THR A 44 -0.88 -10.48 19.16
CA THR A 44 -2.31 -10.30 18.85
C THR A 44 -2.56 -10.32 17.35
N VAL A 45 -1.76 -9.57 16.57
CA VAL A 45 -1.82 -9.57 15.11
C VAL A 45 -1.59 -10.97 14.56
N ARG A 46 -0.57 -11.68 15.04
CA ARG A 46 -0.24 -13.05 14.61
C ARG A 46 -1.42 -14.00 14.82
N LYS A 47 -1.99 -14.03 16.03
CA LYS A 47 -3.14 -14.90 16.35
C LYS A 47 -4.34 -14.64 15.44
N LYS A 48 -4.60 -13.37 15.13
CA LYS A 48 -5.70 -12.99 14.23
C LYS A 48 -5.44 -13.40 12.80
N MET A 49 -4.21 -13.25 12.31
CA MET A 49 -3.83 -13.69 10.98
C MET A 49 -3.89 -15.21 10.83
N GLU A 50 -3.41 -15.96 11.83
CA GLU A 50 -3.51 -17.41 11.87
C GLU A 50 -4.96 -17.88 11.85
N PHE A 51 -5.82 -17.25 12.65
CA PHE A 51 -7.26 -17.54 12.68
C PHE A 51 -7.94 -17.32 11.32
N LEU A 52 -7.51 -16.30 10.58
CA LEU A 52 -8.04 -15.96 9.26
C LEU A 52 -7.33 -16.71 8.11
N GLY A 53 -6.31 -17.54 8.41
CA GLY A 53 -5.53 -18.25 7.39
C GLY A 53 -4.61 -17.36 6.56
N ASP A 54 -4.30 -16.15 7.03
CA ASP A 54 -3.39 -15.21 6.36
C ASP A 54 -2.05 -15.15 7.10
N HIS A 55 -0.95 -15.33 6.38
CA HIS A 55 0.39 -15.35 6.97
C HIS A 55 1.32 -14.24 6.45
N HIS A 56 0.82 -13.30 5.65
CA HIS A 56 1.61 -12.34 4.90
C HIS A 56 1.22 -10.87 5.15
N GLY A 57 0.80 -10.53 6.37
CA GLY A 57 0.33 -9.17 6.66
C GLY A 57 1.28 -8.30 7.47
N PHE A 58 2.27 -8.89 8.14
CA PHE A 58 3.13 -8.17 9.09
C PHE A 58 3.89 -6.99 8.47
N GLU A 59 4.30 -7.11 7.22
CA GLU A 59 5.00 -6.06 6.49
C GLU A 59 4.14 -4.85 6.09
N HIS A 60 2.85 -4.87 6.38
CA HIS A 60 1.91 -3.79 6.07
C HIS A 60 1.53 -2.97 7.31
N ALA A 61 2.35 -2.96 8.34
CA ALA A 61 2.12 -2.13 9.52
C ALA A 61 1.98 -0.65 9.15
N ARG A 62 1.04 0.02 9.80
CA ARG A 62 0.92 1.49 9.72
C ARG A 62 2.04 2.13 10.52
N TRP A 63 2.42 3.36 10.18
CA TRP A 63 3.41 4.09 10.96
C TRP A 63 3.08 4.14 12.46
N ARG A 64 1.82 4.39 12.81
CA ARG A 64 1.32 4.47 14.19
C ARG A 64 1.28 3.14 14.95
N ASP A 65 1.52 2.03 14.28
CA ASP A 65 1.60 0.68 14.89
C ASP A 65 3.04 0.28 15.20
N LEU A 66 4.01 1.12 14.88
CA LEU A 66 5.43 0.89 15.12
C LEU A 66 5.88 1.43 16.49
N ASN A 67 7.03 0.95 16.95
CA ASN A 67 7.64 1.39 18.21
C ASN A 67 8.13 2.84 18.08
N PRO A 68 7.66 3.74 18.97
CA PRO A 68 8.05 5.15 18.95
C PRO A 68 9.56 5.38 19.04
N ASP A 69 10.31 4.55 19.79
CA ASP A 69 11.76 4.68 19.91
C ASP A 69 12.46 4.45 18.56
N ILE A 70 11.87 3.60 17.71
CA ILE A 70 12.40 3.30 16.39
C ILE A 70 11.98 4.38 15.40
N THR A 71 10.71 4.79 15.40
CA THR A 71 10.21 5.83 14.49
C THR A 71 10.78 7.21 14.77
N ASN A 72 11.19 7.48 16.02
CA ASN A 72 11.92 8.70 16.39
C ASN A 72 13.40 8.68 15.94
N LYS A 73 13.97 7.49 15.79
CA LYS A 73 15.39 7.32 15.42
C LYS A 73 15.61 7.29 13.91
N TYR A 74 14.66 6.75 13.15
CA TYR A 74 14.80 6.54 11.72
C TYR A 74 13.70 7.27 10.96
N LYS A 75 14.04 7.94 9.86
CA LYS A 75 13.06 8.47 8.94
C LYS A 75 12.23 7.35 8.35
N SER A 76 10.96 7.63 8.09
CA SER A 76 10.05 6.69 7.44
C SER A 76 9.70 7.18 6.03
N PHE A 77 9.51 6.26 5.11
CA PHE A 77 9.02 6.58 3.78
C PHE A 77 7.97 5.58 3.32
N ALA A 78 7.15 6.01 2.38
CA ALA A 78 6.15 5.18 1.72
C ALA A 78 6.05 5.56 0.23
N VAL A 79 5.48 4.66 -0.57
CA VAL A 79 5.07 4.95 -1.93
C VAL A 79 3.55 5.04 -1.97
N VAL A 80 3.01 6.13 -2.49
CA VAL A 80 1.57 6.28 -2.76
C VAL A 80 1.29 6.10 -4.26
N ARG A 81 0.09 5.73 -4.59
CA ARG A 81 -0.36 5.46 -5.96
C ARG A 81 -1.74 6.05 -6.15
N ASN A 82 -2.05 6.50 -7.35
CA ASN A 82 -3.38 6.94 -7.74
C ASN A 82 -4.44 5.93 -7.24
N PRO A 83 -5.44 6.35 -6.45
CA PRO A 83 -6.40 5.45 -5.82
C PRO A 83 -7.14 4.57 -6.82
N TRP A 84 -7.51 5.08 -7.97
CA TRP A 84 -8.20 4.32 -9.02
C TRP A 84 -7.29 3.25 -9.62
N ASP A 85 -6.05 3.58 -9.93
CA ASP A 85 -5.06 2.62 -10.43
C ASP A 85 -4.72 1.56 -9.37
N ARG A 86 -4.63 1.95 -8.09
CA ARG A 86 -4.42 1.04 -6.96
C ARG A 86 -5.56 0.02 -6.84
N VAL A 87 -6.82 0.45 -6.97
CA VAL A 87 -7.99 -0.43 -6.91
C VAL A 87 -7.98 -1.44 -8.05
N VAL A 88 -7.71 -1.00 -9.28
CA VAL A 88 -7.58 -1.90 -10.44
C VAL A 88 -6.45 -2.91 -10.22
N SER A 89 -5.29 -2.46 -9.72
CA SER A 89 -4.18 -3.37 -9.40
C SER A 89 -4.57 -4.43 -8.37
N ARG A 90 -5.47 -4.12 -7.43
CA ARG A 90 -6.01 -5.09 -6.47
C ARG A 90 -6.99 -6.06 -7.13
N TYR A 91 -7.90 -5.57 -7.94
CA TYR A 91 -8.87 -6.38 -8.68
C TYR A 91 -8.17 -7.42 -9.55
N LEU A 92 -7.22 -6.98 -10.38
CA LEU A 92 -6.46 -7.87 -11.25
C LEU A 92 -5.61 -8.89 -10.47
N PHE A 93 -5.07 -8.47 -9.32
CA PHE A 93 -4.34 -9.40 -8.45
C PHE A 93 -5.27 -10.45 -7.83
N ALA A 94 -6.45 -10.04 -7.33
CA ALA A 94 -7.45 -10.98 -6.80
C ALA A 94 -7.92 -11.95 -7.87
N LYS A 95 -8.23 -11.45 -9.07
CA LYS A 95 -8.62 -12.26 -10.23
C LYS A 95 -7.57 -13.29 -10.59
N LYS A 96 -6.29 -12.87 -10.70
CA LYS A 96 -5.18 -13.78 -10.95
C LYS A 96 -5.08 -14.90 -9.91
N ILE A 97 -5.22 -14.59 -8.62
CA ILE A 97 -5.11 -15.60 -7.56
C ILE A 97 -6.28 -16.58 -7.60
N ILE A 98 -7.48 -16.11 -7.83
CA ILE A 98 -8.69 -16.95 -7.88
C ILE A 98 -8.68 -17.82 -9.14
N GLU A 99 -8.43 -17.25 -10.30
CA GLU A 99 -8.55 -17.92 -11.59
C GLU A 99 -7.34 -18.80 -11.93
N VAL A 100 -6.13 -18.36 -11.57
CA VAL A 100 -4.88 -19.03 -11.98
C VAL A 100 -4.32 -19.91 -10.89
N GLU A 101 -4.35 -19.48 -9.63
CA GLU A 101 -3.78 -20.22 -8.53
C GLU A 101 -4.78 -21.14 -7.84
N TYR A 102 -6.07 -21.14 -8.25
CA TYR A 102 -7.17 -21.91 -7.67
C TYR A 102 -7.25 -21.82 -6.14
N LYS A 103 -6.75 -20.74 -5.58
CA LYS A 103 -6.80 -20.47 -4.15
C LYS A 103 -8.02 -19.63 -3.86
N SER A 104 -9.02 -20.23 -3.28
CA SER A 104 -10.24 -19.58 -2.83
C SER A 104 -10.34 -19.62 -1.31
N PRO A 105 -9.51 -18.89 -0.54
CA PRO A 105 -9.76 -18.73 0.87
C PRO A 105 -11.11 -18.03 1.10
N PRO A 106 -11.79 -18.32 2.22
CA PRO A 106 -13.11 -17.78 2.53
C PRO A 106 -13.20 -16.25 2.62
N THR A 107 -12.11 -15.57 2.37
CA THR A 107 -11.93 -14.12 2.48
C THR A 107 -11.64 -13.42 1.15
N TYR A 108 -11.83 -14.11 0.02
CA TYR A 108 -11.65 -13.47 -1.28
C TYR A 108 -12.87 -12.68 -1.72
N ALA A 109 -12.53 -11.58 -2.39
CA ALA A 109 -13.45 -10.70 -3.04
C ALA A 109 -14.20 -11.40 -4.17
N ASP A 110 -15.42 -10.97 -4.43
CA ASP A 110 -16.09 -11.27 -5.69
C ASP A 110 -15.32 -10.58 -6.83
N VAL A 111 -14.87 -11.36 -7.80
CA VAL A 111 -14.14 -10.87 -8.99
C VAL A 111 -14.91 -11.13 -10.28
N SER A 112 -16.21 -11.45 -10.17
CA SER A 112 -17.09 -11.70 -11.31
C SER A 112 -17.24 -10.47 -12.20
N SER A 113 -17.22 -9.27 -11.62
CA SER A 113 -17.12 -7.99 -12.33
C SER A 113 -16.31 -6.99 -11.51
N PHE A 114 -15.94 -5.87 -12.10
CA PHE A 114 -15.25 -4.79 -11.39
C PHE A 114 -16.17 -4.13 -10.35
N GLU A 115 -17.43 -3.94 -10.66
CA GLU A 115 -18.44 -3.40 -9.76
C GLU A 115 -18.66 -4.32 -8.55
N ALA A 116 -18.80 -5.62 -8.77
CA ALA A 116 -18.90 -6.61 -7.69
C ALA A 116 -17.67 -6.55 -6.76
N PHE A 117 -16.48 -6.39 -7.34
CA PHE A 117 -15.28 -6.20 -6.55
C PHE A 117 -15.29 -4.91 -5.72
N LEU A 118 -15.81 -3.81 -6.27
CA LEU A 118 -15.94 -2.55 -5.53
C LEU A 118 -16.90 -2.67 -4.35
N ASP A 119 -17.95 -3.49 -4.44
CA ASP A 119 -18.90 -3.69 -3.34
C ASP A 119 -18.32 -4.42 -2.13
N GLU A 120 -17.22 -5.15 -2.30
CA GLU A 120 -16.47 -5.75 -1.19
C GLU A 120 -15.96 -4.73 -0.16
N ARG A 121 -15.81 -3.45 -0.53
CA ARG A 121 -15.43 -2.39 0.39
C ARG A 121 -16.39 -2.23 1.57
N TYR A 122 -17.69 -2.42 1.35
CA TYR A 122 -18.70 -2.36 2.40
C TYR A 122 -18.56 -3.51 3.40
N LYS A 123 -18.11 -4.66 2.93
CA LYS A 123 -17.87 -5.83 3.77
C LYS A 123 -16.62 -5.70 4.63
N TRP A 124 -15.56 -5.10 4.08
CA TRP A 124 -14.23 -5.17 4.68
C TRP A 124 -13.65 -3.82 5.10
N GLY A 125 -14.13 -2.70 4.56
CA GLY A 125 -13.51 -1.40 4.74
C GLY A 125 -13.55 -0.83 6.15
N ASN A 126 -14.54 -1.24 6.97
CA ASN A 126 -14.73 -0.74 8.34
C ASN A 126 -14.38 -1.78 9.42
N VAL A 127 -13.62 -2.82 9.07
CA VAL A 127 -13.22 -3.87 10.00
C VAL A 127 -11.82 -3.58 10.53
N ASP A 128 -11.64 -3.70 11.85
CA ASP A 128 -10.40 -3.32 12.57
C ASP A 128 -9.14 -4.13 12.23
N TYR A 129 -9.20 -5.08 11.31
CA TYR A 129 -8.08 -5.95 10.97
C TYR A 129 -7.40 -5.59 9.66
N MET A 130 -6.74 -4.43 9.61
CA MET A 130 -6.00 -4.07 8.40
C MET A 130 -4.88 -5.06 8.03
N TRP A 131 -4.49 -5.94 8.95
CA TRP A 131 -3.52 -7.01 8.73
C TRP A 131 -4.03 -8.10 7.79
N HIS A 132 -5.35 -8.31 7.74
CA HIS A 132 -5.95 -9.28 6.86
C HIS A 132 -5.94 -8.78 5.41
N ARG A 133 -5.55 -9.65 4.46
CA ARG A 133 -5.37 -9.29 3.04
C ARG A 133 -6.59 -8.63 2.42
N ALA A 134 -7.79 -9.16 2.66
CA ALA A 134 -9.02 -8.61 2.13
C ALA A 134 -9.30 -7.22 2.69
N ILE A 135 -9.10 -7.02 3.98
CA ILE A 135 -9.40 -5.79 4.70
C ILE A 135 -8.38 -4.70 4.39
N ARG A 136 -7.08 -4.98 4.58
CA ARG A 136 -6.02 -3.97 4.45
C ARG A 136 -5.94 -3.31 3.07
N GLY A 137 -6.42 -4.01 2.07
CA GLY A 137 -6.45 -3.45 0.75
C GLY A 137 -7.46 -2.32 0.56
N TRP A 138 -8.49 -2.24 1.41
CA TRP A 138 -9.50 -1.19 1.37
C TRP A 138 -9.15 0.03 2.23
N TYR A 139 -8.09 -0.04 3.04
CA TYR A 139 -7.63 1.12 3.80
C TYR A 139 -6.97 2.15 2.87
N PRO A 140 -7.29 3.45 3.05
CA PRO A 140 -6.58 4.54 2.39
C PRO A 140 -5.08 4.53 2.68
N ALA A 141 -4.29 5.08 1.77
CA ALA A 141 -2.85 5.23 1.97
C ALA A 141 -2.53 6.13 3.17
N VAL A 142 -3.36 7.14 3.39
CA VAL A 142 -3.29 8.06 4.54
C VAL A 142 -3.26 7.30 5.86
N ASP A 143 -4.07 6.24 6.04
CA ASP A 143 -4.08 5.45 7.26
C ASP A 143 -2.74 4.78 7.57
N HIS A 144 -1.94 4.49 6.55
CA HIS A 144 -0.64 3.87 6.72
C HIS A 144 0.45 4.86 7.15
N VAL A 145 0.34 6.12 6.73
CA VAL A 145 1.44 7.09 6.81
C VAL A 145 1.24 8.22 7.82
N THR A 146 0.09 8.22 8.50
CA THR A 146 -0.24 9.24 9.50
C THR A 146 -0.17 8.71 10.93
N ASP A 147 -0.01 9.63 11.89
CA ASP A 147 -0.25 9.38 13.31
C ASP A 147 -1.77 9.39 13.64
N LEU A 148 -2.10 9.31 14.94
CA LEU A 148 -3.49 9.32 15.41
C LEU A 148 -4.17 10.68 15.25
N ASP A 149 -3.40 11.76 15.14
CA ASP A 149 -3.90 13.12 14.94
C ASP A 149 -4.04 13.47 13.45
N GLY A 150 -3.71 12.53 12.56
CA GLY A 150 -3.78 12.71 11.10
C GLY A 150 -2.55 13.42 10.49
N ASN A 151 -1.49 13.67 11.27
CA ASN A 151 -0.27 14.29 10.75
C ASN A 151 0.53 13.28 9.92
N LEU A 152 1.02 13.71 8.78
CA LEU A 152 1.89 12.94 7.91
C LEU A 152 3.25 12.69 8.60
N ARG A 153 3.70 11.43 8.61
CA ARG A 153 4.90 10.96 9.32
C ARG A 153 5.93 10.29 8.43
N CYS A 154 5.70 10.27 7.14
CA CYS A 154 6.56 9.62 6.16
C CYS A 154 6.94 10.59 5.05
N ASP A 155 8.15 10.44 4.52
CA ASP A 155 8.49 10.96 3.20
C ASP A 155 7.69 10.17 2.15
N ILE A 156 6.99 10.83 1.25
CA ILE A 156 6.08 10.20 0.30
C ILE A 156 6.68 10.22 -1.09
N LEU A 157 6.88 9.05 -1.67
CA LEU A 157 7.28 8.88 -3.07
C LEU A 157 6.05 8.54 -3.93
N SER A 158 6.06 8.98 -5.19
CA SER A 158 4.98 8.70 -6.14
C SER A 158 5.22 7.40 -6.88
N PHE A 159 4.19 6.56 -7.00
CA PHE A 159 4.23 5.38 -7.86
C PHE A 159 4.31 5.78 -9.35
N GLU A 160 3.65 6.86 -9.72
CA GLU A 160 3.61 7.38 -11.09
C GLU A 160 4.98 7.89 -11.57
N ASN A 161 5.84 8.31 -10.62
CA ASN A 161 7.22 8.72 -10.85
C ASN A 161 8.24 7.81 -10.16
N PHE A 162 7.88 6.55 -9.92
CA PHE A 162 8.60 5.65 -9.02
C PHE A 162 10.09 5.55 -9.34
N ASP A 163 10.45 5.34 -10.59
CA ASP A 163 11.84 5.14 -11.00
C ASP A 163 12.71 6.35 -10.67
N LYS A 164 12.18 7.55 -10.93
CA LYS A 164 12.88 8.79 -10.60
C LYS A 164 12.93 9.02 -9.09
N ASP A 165 11.78 8.94 -8.42
CA ASP A 165 11.67 9.27 -7.00
C ASP A 165 12.52 8.31 -6.14
N ILE A 166 12.54 7.01 -6.45
CA ILE A 166 13.31 6.02 -5.68
C ILE A 166 14.82 6.20 -5.89
N CYS A 167 15.24 6.52 -7.13
CA CYS A 167 16.65 6.80 -7.43
C CYS A 167 17.12 8.05 -6.69
N ASP A 168 16.39 9.15 -6.79
CA ASP A 168 16.77 10.42 -6.14
C ASP A 168 16.74 10.29 -4.61
N TYR A 169 15.78 9.54 -4.04
CA TYR A 169 15.62 9.39 -2.60
C TYR A 169 16.72 8.55 -1.94
N PHE A 170 17.25 7.56 -2.65
CA PHE A 170 18.28 6.64 -2.16
C PHE A 170 19.65 6.81 -2.84
N ASP A 171 19.81 7.82 -3.70
CA ASP A 171 21.03 8.06 -4.48
C ASP A 171 21.46 6.80 -5.28
N LEU A 172 20.52 6.28 -6.06
CA LEU A 172 20.74 5.11 -6.91
C LEU A 172 21.01 5.51 -8.35
N ASP A 173 22.00 4.89 -8.99
CA ASP A 173 22.32 5.10 -10.42
C ASP A 173 21.24 4.55 -11.36
N THR A 174 20.51 3.52 -10.92
CA THR A 174 19.47 2.85 -11.73
C THR A 174 18.28 2.43 -10.87
N PRO A 175 17.05 2.50 -11.43
CA PRO A 175 15.85 2.11 -10.69
C PRO A 175 15.83 0.59 -10.42
N PRO A 176 15.16 0.18 -9.32
CA PRO A 176 14.94 -1.22 -9.03
C PRO A 176 14.12 -1.90 -10.13
N GLN A 177 14.55 -3.10 -10.56
CA GLN A 177 13.77 -3.86 -11.52
C GLN A 177 12.36 -4.14 -11.00
N ALA A 178 11.36 -3.72 -11.76
CA ALA A 178 9.96 -3.93 -11.43
C ALA A 178 9.64 -5.42 -11.22
N ARG A 179 8.93 -5.74 -10.15
CA ARG A 179 8.52 -7.10 -9.78
C ARG A 179 7.03 -7.16 -9.50
N ASN A 180 6.45 -8.32 -9.72
CA ASN A 180 5.04 -8.58 -9.43
C ASN A 180 4.10 -7.63 -10.21
N ILE A 181 4.45 -7.37 -11.47
CA ILE A 181 3.63 -6.60 -12.37
C ILE A 181 2.32 -7.38 -12.54
N THR A 182 1.25 -6.90 -11.96
CA THR A 182 -0.10 -7.37 -12.31
C THR A 182 -0.44 -6.66 -13.61
N GLY A 183 0.01 -7.25 -14.73
CA GLY A 183 -0.12 -6.61 -16.03
C GLY A 183 -1.58 -6.49 -16.44
N MET A 184 -2.00 -5.27 -16.74
CA MET A 184 -2.81 -5.08 -17.92
C MET A 184 -1.82 -5.22 -19.07
N ASN A 185 -1.87 -6.35 -19.78
CA ASN A 185 -0.94 -6.62 -20.86
C ASN A 185 -1.10 -5.63 -22.02
N GLU A 186 -2.24 -4.96 -22.13
CA GLU A 186 -2.55 -3.86 -23.05
C GLU A 186 -3.74 -3.09 -22.47
N GLY A 187 -3.61 -1.80 -22.17
CA GLY A 187 -4.68 -0.93 -21.69
C GLY A 187 -4.33 -0.10 -20.45
N SER A 188 -5.15 0.89 -20.17
CA SER A 188 -5.07 1.75 -18.99
C SER A 188 -6.02 1.24 -17.90
N TYR A 189 -5.70 1.49 -16.60
CA TYR A 189 -6.67 1.26 -15.52
C TYR A 189 -8.01 1.96 -15.80
N LYS A 190 -7.99 3.04 -16.57
CA LYS A 190 -9.17 3.83 -16.96
C LYS A 190 -10.21 3.04 -17.76
N ASP A 191 -9.77 2.01 -18.49
CA ASP A 191 -10.63 1.21 -19.35
C ASP A 191 -11.65 0.35 -18.56
N LEU A 192 -11.44 0.19 -17.26
CA LEU A 192 -12.35 -0.54 -16.37
C LEU A 192 -13.39 0.37 -15.68
N TYR A 193 -13.27 1.68 -15.86
CA TYR A 193 -14.10 2.65 -15.17
C TYR A 193 -15.18 3.25 -16.06
N ASP A 194 -16.33 3.51 -15.45
CA ASP A 194 -17.36 4.43 -15.88
C ASP A 194 -17.53 5.57 -14.87
N ASP A 195 -18.39 6.54 -15.16
CA ASP A 195 -18.60 7.71 -14.29
C ASP A 195 -19.05 7.31 -12.88
N ASN A 196 -19.83 6.24 -12.72
CA ASN A 196 -20.31 5.77 -11.43
C ASN A 196 -19.18 5.14 -10.61
N THR A 197 -18.40 4.25 -11.20
CA THR A 197 -17.28 3.59 -10.53
C THR A 197 -16.15 4.56 -10.22
N ILE A 198 -15.92 5.58 -11.05
CA ILE A 198 -15.01 6.70 -10.74
C ILE A 198 -15.48 7.41 -9.46
N ALA A 199 -16.76 7.76 -9.38
CA ALA A 199 -17.32 8.46 -8.21
C ALA A 199 -17.26 7.60 -6.94
N ILE A 200 -17.53 6.30 -7.03
CA ILE A 200 -17.43 5.34 -5.91
C ILE A 200 -16.01 5.34 -5.32
N VAL A 201 -14.99 5.24 -6.16
CA VAL A 201 -13.60 5.21 -5.70
C VAL A 201 -13.16 6.58 -5.17
N ALA A 202 -13.62 7.68 -5.79
CA ALA A 202 -13.37 9.04 -5.32
C ALA A 202 -13.90 9.27 -3.90
N ASP A 203 -15.14 8.85 -3.64
CA ASP A 203 -15.76 8.97 -2.31
C ASP A 203 -15.03 8.11 -1.28
N TRP A 204 -14.73 6.85 -1.60
CA TRP A 204 -14.08 5.92 -0.68
C TRP A 204 -12.67 6.33 -0.30
N TYR A 205 -11.88 6.86 -1.25
CA TYR A 205 -10.49 7.30 -1.04
C TYR A 205 -10.34 8.81 -0.98
N LYS A 206 -11.39 9.52 -0.57
CA LYS A 206 -11.37 11.00 -0.45
C LYS A 206 -10.19 11.49 0.37
N SER A 207 -9.82 10.80 1.45
CA SER A 207 -8.67 11.17 2.28
C SER A 207 -7.34 11.11 1.53
N ASP A 208 -7.13 10.11 0.66
CA ASP A 208 -5.93 9.99 -0.17
C ASP A 208 -5.89 11.10 -1.23
N ILE A 209 -7.06 11.36 -1.85
CA ILE A 209 -7.23 12.40 -2.86
C ILE A 209 -6.92 13.78 -2.26
N ASP A 210 -7.49 14.10 -1.12
CA ASP A 210 -7.30 15.39 -0.45
C ASP A 210 -5.85 15.56 0.04
N MET A 211 -5.26 14.51 0.62
CA MET A 211 -3.90 14.55 1.18
C MET A 211 -2.84 14.66 0.08
N PHE A 212 -2.97 13.89 -0.98
CA PHE A 212 -1.92 13.79 -2.02
C PHE A 212 -2.25 14.55 -3.30
N GLY A 213 -3.47 15.11 -3.43
CA GLY A 213 -3.89 15.92 -4.58
C GLY A 213 -4.02 15.11 -5.86
N TYR A 214 -4.59 13.91 -5.75
CA TYR A 214 -4.92 13.10 -6.92
C TYR A 214 -6.18 13.58 -7.62
N ASP A 215 -6.25 13.34 -8.91
CA ASP A 215 -7.48 13.21 -9.68
C ASP A 215 -7.46 11.88 -10.45
N PHE A 216 -8.52 11.62 -11.23
CA PHE A 216 -8.62 10.36 -11.97
C PHE A 216 -7.51 10.18 -13.01
N ASP A 217 -7.01 11.28 -13.57
CA ASP A 217 -6.13 11.28 -14.75
C ASP A 217 -4.66 11.48 -14.42
N THR A 218 -4.34 12.03 -13.26
CA THR A 218 -2.99 12.54 -12.95
C THR A 218 -2.36 11.88 -11.72
N GLY A 219 -1.05 12.06 -11.59
CA GLY A 219 -0.29 11.73 -10.40
C GLY A 219 -0.52 12.72 -9.25
N PRO A 220 0.11 12.48 -8.11
CA PRO A 220 -0.07 13.29 -6.92
C PRO A 220 0.58 14.67 -7.08
N THR A 221 -0.05 15.70 -6.48
CA THR A 221 0.40 17.09 -6.58
C THR A 221 0.72 17.72 -5.22
N LYS A 222 0.47 17.01 -4.11
CA LYS A 222 0.67 17.51 -2.74
C LYS A 222 1.45 16.51 -1.90
N ASN A 223 2.22 17.03 -0.94
CA ASN A 223 2.90 16.25 0.09
C ASN A 223 3.85 15.15 -0.44
N ILE A 224 4.38 15.32 -1.64
CA ILE A 224 5.34 14.42 -2.26
C ILE A 224 6.76 14.89 -1.96
N TRP A 225 7.63 13.95 -1.63
CA TRP A 225 9.04 14.22 -1.40
C TRP A 225 9.68 14.88 -2.63
N GLY A 226 10.45 15.93 -2.41
CA GLY A 226 11.09 16.70 -3.49
C GLY A 226 10.21 17.78 -4.16
N ILE A 227 8.89 17.75 -3.96
CA ILE A 227 8.00 18.85 -4.45
C ILE A 227 7.90 19.97 -3.41
N ILE A 228 8.08 19.64 -2.12
CA ILE A 228 8.12 20.65 -1.05
C ILE A 228 9.56 21.14 -0.90
N LYS A 229 9.88 22.19 -1.58
CA LYS A 229 11.01 23.08 -1.28
C LYS A 229 10.52 24.48 -1.05
#